data_f2aba77919be6e81d257ac79a9a8583c
#
_entry.id   f2aba77919be6e81d257ac79a9a8583c
#
_cell.length_a   1.000
_cell.length_b   1.000
_cell.length_c   1.000
_cell.angle_alpha   90.00
_cell.angle_beta   90.00
_cell.angle_gamma   90.00
#
_symmetry.space_group_name_H-M   'P 1'
#
loop_
_entity.id
_entity.type
_entity.pdbx_description
1 polymer ?
#
loop_
_entity_poly.entity_id
_entity_poly.type
_entity_poly.pdbx_seq_one_letter_code
_entity_poly.pdbx_strand_id
1 'polypeptide(L)'
;MNKSVVLLSGGMDSYTLLMDLHLRGRKVYAISFDYGQQHSKELTYAAAACEQNDIPHKIIDISECGLILTSALTGGGDSIVVPNRNMIMLSMACGYAISIGATEVLFGSNASDHAVFPDCRPNFIEKLNIALAHGNNEQIRVEAPYARMSKRDIAAEGINLGLDYAKTWTCYRGGEAACGECESCKARKLAFDIRD
;
A
#
# COMPACT_ATOMS: atom_id res chain seq x y z
N MET A 1 -15.51 0.03 18.70
CA MET A 1 -14.77 -0.65 17.59
C MET A 1 -13.56 0.20 17.25
N ASN A 2 -12.36 -0.39 17.27
CA ASN A 2 -11.15 0.34 16.87
C ASN A 2 -11.22 0.68 15.38
N LYS A 3 -10.93 1.94 15.06
CA LYS A 3 -10.79 2.40 13.68
C LYS A 3 -9.37 2.15 13.20
N SER A 4 -9.23 1.73 11.95
CA SER A 4 -7.94 1.49 11.31
C SER A 4 -7.85 2.28 10.02
N VAL A 5 -6.69 2.84 9.72
CA VAL A 5 -6.41 3.45 8.42
C VAL A 5 -5.53 2.49 7.62
N VAL A 6 -5.91 2.21 6.38
CA VAL A 6 -5.12 1.37 5.47
C VAL A 6 -4.51 2.23 4.38
N LEU A 7 -3.20 2.16 4.22
CA LEU A 7 -2.49 2.76 3.09
C LEU A 7 -2.77 1.91 1.85
N LEU A 8 -3.59 2.45 0.94
CA LEU A 8 -4.12 1.73 -0.22
C LEU A 8 -3.48 2.27 -1.51
N SER A 9 -2.69 1.44 -2.18
CA SER A 9 -2.11 1.80 -3.49
C SER A 9 -2.99 1.42 -4.68
N GLY A 10 -3.94 0.49 -4.52
CA GLY A 10 -4.69 -0.14 -5.60
C GLY A 10 -4.03 -1.40 -6.16
N GLY A 11 -2.85 -1.75 -5.66
CA GLY A 11 -2.17 -3.02 -5.92
C GLY A 11 -2.74 -4.17 -5.11
N MET A 12 -2.39 -5.41 -5.49
CA MET A 12 -2.94 -6.63 -4.91
C MET A 12 -2.73 -6.76 -3.40
N ASP A 13 -1.55 -6.39 -2.89
CA ASP A 13 -1.20 -6.60 -1.49
C ASP A 13 -2.01 -5.68 -0.56
N SER A 14 -2.09 -4.38 -0.89
CA SER A 14 -2.86 -3.40 -0.14
C SER A 14 -4.37 -3.60 -0.26
N TYR A 15 -4.84 -4.08 -1.43
CA TYR A 15 -6.24 -4.46 -1.62
C TYR A 15 -6.62 -5.66 -0.76
N THR A 16 -5.79 -6.71 -0.75
CA THR A 16 -6.02 -7.89 0.10
C THR A 16 -6.08 -7.49 1.57
N LEU A 17 -5.15 -6.64 2.03
CA LEU A 17 -5.12 -6.16 3.40
C LEU A 17 -6.40 -5.38 3.76
N LEU A 18 -6.83 -4.45 2.90
CA LEU A 18 -8.05 -3.68 3.10
C LEU A 18 -9.26 -4.58 3.24
N MET A 19 -9.41 -5.53 2.31
CA MET A 19 -10.57 -6.42 2.26
C MET A 19 -10.57 -7.45 3.38
N ASP A 20 -9.41 -7.99 3.76
CA ASP A 20 -9.30 -8.90 4.92
C ASP A 20 -9.82 -8.22 6.20
N LEU A 21 -9.37 -7.00 6.47
CA LEU A 21 -9.81 -6.23 7.63
C LEU A 21 -11.32 -5.89 7.55
N HIS A 22 -11.78 -5.47 6.39
CA HIS A 22 -13.19 -5.11 6.15
C HIS A 22 -14.12 -6.31 6.35
N LEU A 23 -13.80 -7.45 5.75
CA LEU A 23 -14.60 -8.69 5.83
C LEU A 23 -14.62 -9.28 7.25
N ARG A 24 -13.58 -9.03 8.04
CA ARG A 24 -13.56 -9.36 9.50
C ARG A 24 -14.36 -8.36 10.35
N GLY A 25 -15.08 -7.42 9.73
CA GLY A 25 -15.95 -6.47 10.43
C GLY A 25 -15.22 -5.31 11.13
N ARG A 26 -13.95 -5.04 10.76
CA ARG A 26 -13.22 -3.88 11.28
C ARG A 26 -13.72 -2.60 10.62
N LYS A 27 -13.73 -1.50 11.37
CA LYS A 27 -14.04 -0.18 10.82
C LYS A 27 -12.78 0.40 10.16
N VAL A 28 -12.67 0.18 8.84
CA VAL A 28 -11.52 0.60 8.05
C VAL A 28 -11.79 1.90 7.29
N TYR A 29 -10.73 2.69 7.14
CA TYR A 29 -10.64 3.89 6.30
C TYR A 29 -9.44 3.71 5.37
N ALA A 30 -9.58 4.07 4.12
CA ALA A 30 -8.48 3.99 3.17
C ALA A 30 -7.86 5.38 2.92
N ILE A 31 -6.55 5.41 2.75
CA ILE A 31 -5.81 6.59 2.30
C ILE A 31 -4.87 6.18 1.17
N SER A 32 -4.89 6.96 0.09
CA SER A 32 -4.02 6.79 -1.07
C SER A 32 -3.28 8.07 -1.36
N PHE A 33 -2.15 7.98 -2.04
CA PHE A 33 -1.33 9.13 -2.39
C PHE A 33 -1.06 9.17 -3.89
N ASP A 34 -1.33 10.33 -4.50
CA ASP A 34 -0.76 10.69 -5.78
C ASP A 34 0.55 11.43 -5.51
N TYR A 35 1.68 10.77 -5.83
CA TYR A 35 3.03 11.33 -5.65
C TYR A 35 3.72 11.61 -6.98
N GLY A 36 2.95 11.75 -8.07
CA GLY A 36 3.47 11.95 -9.42
C GLY A 36 3.97 10.66 -10.09
N GLN A 37 3.47 9.50 -9.66
CA GLN A 37 3.81 8.21 -10.26
C GLN A 37 3.22 8.07 -11.67
N GLN A 38 4.00 7.51 -12.59
CA GLN A 38 3.55 7.24 -13.97
C GLN A 38 2.37 6.27 -14.02
N HIS A 39 2.24 5.40 -13.03
CA HIS A 39 1.18 4.40 -12.93
C HIS A 39 -0.01 4.85 -12.05
N SER A 40 -0.34 6.14 -12.07
CA SER A 40 -1.46 6.74 -11.29
C SER A 40 -2.81 6.04 -11.54
N LYS A 41 -2.93 5.25 -12.62
CA LYS A 41 -4.08 4.37 -12.88
C LYS A 41 -4.41 3.47 -11.68
N GLU A 42 -3.43 3.08 -10.86
CA GLU A 42 -3.68 2.29 -9.64
C GLU A 42 -4.66 2.98 -8.68
N LEU A 43 -4.67 4.33 -8.64
CA LEU A 43 -5.56 5.10 -7.78
C LEU A 43 -7.03 4.95 -8.18
N THR A 44 -7.32 4.75 -9.46
CA THR A 44 -8.70 4.48 -9.92
C THR A 44 -9.20 3.13 -9.42
N TYR A 45 -8.33 2.14 -9.35
CA TYR A 45 -8.64 0.82 -8.78
C TYR A 45 -8.84 0.90 -7.26
N ALA A 46 -8.01 1.68 -6.57
CA ALA A 46 -8.16 1.95 -5.15
C ALA A 46 -9.52 2.62 -4.85
N ALA A 47 -9.88 3.65 -5.61
CA ALA A 47 -11.14 4.35 -5.47
C ALA A 47 -12.34 3.42 -5.72
N ALA A 48 -12.32 2.66 -6.82
CA ALA A 48 -13.39 1.72 -7.16
C ALA A 48 -13.56 0.62 -6.09
N ALA A 49 -12.47 0.11 -5.53
CA ALA A 49 -12.52 -0.89 -4.47
C ALA A 49 -13.20 -0.33 -3.21
N CYS A 50 -12.91 0.91 -2.84
CA CYS A 50 -13.51 1.56 -1.69
C CYS A 50 -15.00 1.88 -1.93
N GLU A 51 -15.34 2.43 -3.09
CA GLU A 51 -16.72 2.75 -3.47
C GLU A 51 -17.63 1.51 -3.46
N GLN A 52 -17.16 0.39 -4.05
CA GLN A 52 -17.92 -0.87 -4.11
C GLN A 52 -18.18 -1.51 -2.74
N ASN A 53 -17.41 -1.15 -1.72
CA ASN A 53 -17.51 -1.73 -0.38
C ASN A 53 -17.88 -0.70 0.69
N ASP A 54 -18.36 0.48 0.32
CA ASP A 54 -18.73 1.57 1.24
C ASP A 54 -17.62 1.94 2.25
N ILE A 55 -16.36 1.84 1.81
CA ILE A 55 -15.20 2.19 2.64
C ILE A 55 -14.83 3.66 2.44
N PRO A 56 -14.80 4.48 3.50
CA PRO A 56 -14.35 5.87 3.39
C PRO A 56 -12.91 5.94 2.86
N HIS A 57 -12.70 6.72 1.79
CA HIS A 57 -11.41 6.81 1.09
C HIS A 57 -10.97 8.27 0.94
N LYS A 58 -9.70 8.54 1.19
CA LYS A 58 -9.04 9.80 0.91
C LYS A 58 -7.91 9.58 -0.09
N ILE A 59 -7.86 10.39 -1.14
CA ILE A 59 -6.71 10.49 -2.04
C ILE A 59 -6.04 11.83 -1.74
N ILE A 60 -4.76 11.79 -1.40
CA ILE A 60 -3.95 12.96 -1.09
C ILE A 60 -3.01 13.21 -2.27
N ASP A 61 -3.13 14.38 -2.85
CA ASP A 61 -2.21 14.84 -3.89
C ASP A 61 -0.94 15.42 -3.24
N ILE A 62 0.16 14.73 -3.47
CA ILE A 62 1.53 15.15 -3.15
C ILE A 62 2.41 15.02 -4.40
N SER A 63 1.83 15.21 -5.59
CA SER A 63 2.52 15.02 -6.88
C SER A 63 3.74 15.92 -7.04
N GLU A 64 3.75 17.10 -6.42
CA GLU A 64 4.94 17.97 -6.35
C GLU A 64 6.16 17.27 -5.72
N CYS A 65 5.95 16.28 -4.83
CA CYS A 65 7.04 15.48 -4.29
C CYS A 65 7.74 14.66 -5.39
N GLY A 66 7.02 14.26 -6.44
CA GLY A 66 7.60 13.55 -7.59
C GLY A 66 8.65 14.35 -8.34
N LEU A 67 8.61 15.68 -8.25
CA LEU A 67 9.60 16.57 -8.89
C LEU A 67 10.95 16.55 -8.15
N ILE A 68 10.95 16.28 -6.85
CA ILE A 68 12.15 16.27 -6.01
C ILE A 68 12.58 14.85 -5.61
N LEU A 69 11.67 13.88 -5.62
CA LEU A 69 11.93 12.47 -5.29
C LEU A 69 12.12 11.67 -6.58
N THR A 70 13.28 11.82 -7.20
CA THR A 70 13.59 11.22 -8.51
C THR A 70 13.70 9.70 -8.43
N SER A 71 12.94 9.01 -9.27
CA SER A 71 13.01 7.56 -9.47
C SER A 71 12.45 7.19 -10.85
N ALA A 72 12.65 5.94 -11.28
CA ALA A 72 12.01 5.43 -12.49
C ALA A 72 10.47 5.47 -12.40
N LEU A 73 9.89 5.47 -11.22
CA LEU A 73 8.44 5.55 -11.01
C LEU A 73 7.88 6.97 -11.13
N THR A 74 8.70 8.01 -10.92
CA THR A 74 8.33 9.42 -11.04
C THR A 74 8.85 10.08 -12.32
N GLY A 75 9.41 9.29 -13.25
CA GLY A 75 9.91 9.79 -14.54
C GLY A 75 11.36 10.28 -14.53
N GLY A 76 12.11 10.07 -13.43
CA GLY A 76 13.52 10.45 -13.32
C GLY A 76 14.39 9.35 -12.71
N GLY A 77 15.55 9.06 -13.34
CA GLY A 77 16.50 8.05 -12.84
C GLY A 77 16.14 6.60 -13.17
N ASP A 78 17.04 5.68 -12.80
CA ASP A 78 16.95 4.25 -13.16
C ASP A 78 16.41 3.38 -12.02
N SER A 79 16.41 3.87 -10.79
CA SER A 79 15.94 3.14 -9.62
C SER A 79 14.42 3.21 -9.48
N ILE A 80 13.78 2.07 -9.18
CA ILE A 80 12.36 2.02 -8.80
C ILE A 80 12.11 2.46 -7.35
N VAL A 81 13.16 2.69 -6.58
CA VAL A 81 13.04 3.19 -5.20
C VAL A 81 12.81 4.69 -5.23
N VAL A 82 11.65 5.15 -4.76
CA VAL A 82 11.40 6.56 -4.49
C VAL A 82 11.94 6.87 -3.10
N PRO A 83 12.97 7.73 -2.96
CA PRO A 83 13.60 7.96 -1.67
C PRO A 83 12.60 8.39 -0.60
N ASN A 84 12.65 7.71 0.55
CA ASN A 84 11.87 8.06 1.75
C ASN A 84 10.32 8.08 1.57
N ARG A 85 9.81 7.48 0.50
CA ARG A 85 8.39 7.56 0.13
C ARG A 85 7.47 7.03 1.23
N ASN A 86 7.73 5.83 1.74
CA ASN A 86 6.86 5.24 2.76
C ASN A 86 6.94 6.02 4.09
N MET A 87 8.09 6.60 4.46
CA MET A 87 8.19 7.49 5.62
C MET A 87 7.21 8.68 5.49
N ILE A 88 7.21 9.36 4.35
CA ILE A 88 6.34 10.52 4.07
C ILE A 88 4.88 10.11 4.14
N MET A 89 4.48 9.07 3.39
CA MET A 89 3.10 8.61 3.30
C MET A 89 2.59 8.10 4.65
N LEU A 90 3.37 7.30 5.38
CA LEU A 90 2.99 6.77 6.68
C LEU A 90 2.87 7.88 7.72
N SER A 91 3.75 8.89 7.72
CA SER A 91 3.64 10.03 8.62
C SER A 91 2.36 10.82 8.39
N MET A 92 2.00 11.08 7.13
CA MET A 92 0.75 11.76 6.78
C MET A 92 -0.49 10.90 7.13
N ALA A 93 -0.42 9.59 6.87
CA ALA A 93 -1.48 8.66 7.22
C ALA A 93 -1.70 8.58 8.73
N CYS A 94 -0.64 8.64 9.55
CA CYS A 94 -0.75 8.71 11.00
C CYS A 94 -1.42 10.00 11.48
N GLY A 95 -1.08 11.15 10.90
CA GLY A 95 -1.76 12.41 11.17
C GLY A 95 -3.25 12.35 10.85
N TYR A 96 -3.60 11.77 9.70
CA TYR A 96 -5.00 11.53 9.34
C TYR A 96 -5.69 10.56 10.30
N ALA A 97 -5.05 9.45 10.67
CA ALA A 97 -5.58 8.48 11.61
C ALA A 97 -5.92 9.12 12.96
N ILE A 98 -5.00 9.92 13.51
CA ILE A 98 -5.22 10.67 14.75
C ILE A 98 -6.44 11.59 14.63
N SER A 99 -6.56 12.33 13.50
CA SER A 99 -7.65 13.29 13.31
C SER A 99 -9.05 12.67 13.25
N ILE A 100 -9.15 11.39 12.89
CA ILE A 100 -10.41 10.64 12.87
C ILE A 100 -10.61 9.72 14.08
N GLY A 101 -9.67 9.76 15.05
CA GLY A 101 -9.68 8.91 16.23
C GLY A 101 -9.43 7.43 15.91
N ALA A 102 -8.59 7.14 14.92
CA ALA A 102 -8.02 5.82 14.65
C ALA A 102 -6.69 5.67 15.41
N THR A 103 -6.35 4.44 15.79
CA THR A 103 -5.17 4.15 16.63
C THR A 103 -4.08 3.39 15.88
N GLU A 104 -4.34 3.05 14.62
CA GLU A 104 -3.38 2.31 13.81
C GLU A 104 -3.47 2.67 12.33
N VAL A 105 -2.33 2.60 11.68
CA VAL A 105 -2.14 2.68 10.24
C VAL A 105 -1.54 1.36 9.77
N LEU A 106 -2.16 0.73 8.77
CA LEU A 106 -1.68 -0.52 8.22
C LEU A 106 -1.27 -0.35 6.75
N PHE A 107 -0.21 -1.04 6.35
CA PHE A 107 0.20 -1.05 4.95
C PHE A 107 0.66 -2.43 4.48
N GLY A 108 0.50 -2.69 3.19
CA GLY A 108 0.66 -4.00 2.57
C GLY A 108 2.10 -4.34 2.17
N SER A 109 3.11 -4.00 3.00
CA SER A 109 4.48 -4.47 2.80
C SER A 109 4.56 -5.98 2.98
N ASN A 110 5.32 -6.66 2.12
CA ASN A 110 5.53 -8.10 2.13
C ASN A 110 7.02 -8.48 2.20
N ALA A 111 7.32 -9.76 2.39
CA ALA A 111 8.69 -10.24 2.56
C ALA A 111 9.60 -9.94 1.35
N SER A 112 9.05 -9.93 0.13
CA SER A 112 9.83 -9.66 -1.09
C SER A 112 10.26 -8.20 -1.21
N ASP A 113 9.50 -7.27 -0.60
CA ASP A 113 9.80 -5.84 -0.64
C ASP A 113 11.07 -5.49 0.16
N HIS A 114 11.41 -6.27 1.18
CA HIS A 114 12.52 -5.99 2.09
C HIS A 114 13.89 -5.96 1.41
N ALA A 115 14.07 -6.71 0.31
CA ALA A 115 15.32 -6.73 -0.44
C ALA A 115 15.54 -5.44 -1.23
N VAL A 116 14.46 -4.82 -1.70
CA VAL A 116 14.49 -3.66 -2.62
C VAL A 116 14.23 -2.35 -1.88
N PHE A 117 13.24 -2.35 -0.96
CA PHE A 117 12.73 -1.14 -0.31
C PHE A 117 13.12 -1.11 1.18
N PRO A 118 14.12 -0.28 1.58
CA PRO A 118 14.53 -0.20 2.98
C PRO A 118 13.41 0.20 3.94
N ASP A 119 12.49 1.05 3.47
CA ASP A 119 11.33 1.57 4.21
C ASP A 119 10.11 0.62 4.25
N CYS A 120 10.31 -0.64 3.81
CA CYS A 120 9.38 -1.76 4.00
C CYS A 120 9.84 -2.74 5.08
N ARG A 121 11.08 -2.60 5.59
CA ARG A 121 11.68 -3.57 6.51
C ARG A 121 11.09 -3.46 7.92
N PRO A 122 10.96 -4.59 8.66
CA PRO A 122 10.44 -4.57 10.02
C PRO A 122 11.18 -3.63 10.98
N ASN A 123 12.51 -3.53 10.84
CA ASN A 123 13.31 -2.61 11.65
C ASN A 123 12.96 -1.13 11.39
N PHE A 124 12.66 -0.76 10.14
CA PHE A 124 12.17 0.58 9.82
C PHE A 124 10.85 0.86 10.55
N ILE A 125 9.89 -0.07 10.48
CA ILE A 125 8.57 0.06 11.11
C ILE A 125 8.71 0.19 12.64
N GLU A 126 9.60 -0.59 13.25
CA GLU A 126 9.91 -0.50 14.68
C GLU A 126 10.39 0.91 15.05
N LYS A 127 11.37 1.45 14.31
CA LYS A 127 11.94 2.78 14.60
C LYS A 127 10.96 3.91 14.30
N LEU A 128 10.12 3.75 13.26
CA LEU A 128 9.04 4.69 12.99
C LEU A 128 8.04 4.74 14.15
N ASN A 129 7.65 3.59 14.70
CA ASN A 129 6.75 3.54 15.85
C ASN A 129 7.35 4.19 17.10
N ILE A 130 8.66 4.08 17.33
CA ILE A 130 9.34 4.80 18.41
C ILE A 130 9.24 6.31 18.19
N ALA A 131 9.53 6.77 16.96
CA ALA A 131 9.44 8.20 16.63
C ALA A 131 8.02 8.73 16.79
N LEU A 132 7.01 7.98 16.33
CA LEU A 132 5.60 8.34 16.46
C LEU A 132 5.17 8.45 17.94
N ALA A 133 5.63 7.54 18.80
CA ALA A 133 5.32 7.56 20.23
C ALA A 133 5.90 8.78 20.96
N HIS A 134 7.03 9.32 20.44
CA HIS A 134 7.64 10.53 21.00
C HIS A 134 7.14 11.83 20.33
N GLY A 135 6.66 11.74 19.09
CA GLY A 135 6.22 12.90 18.30
C GLY A 135 4.75 13.25 18.43
N ASN A 136 3.95 12.41 19.07
CA ASN A 136 2.50 12.60 19.21
C ASN A 136 2.05 12.43 20.67
N ASN A 137 1.01 13.16 21.07
CA ASN A 137 0.34 12.96 22.34
C ASN A 137 -0.61 11.77 22.32
N GLU A 138 -1.06 11.38 21.14
CA GLU A 138 -1.98 10.27 20.90
C GLU A 138 -1.21 8.99 20.59
N GLN A 139 -1.74 7.86 21.04
CA GLN A 139 -1.17 6.56 20.69
C GLN A 139 -1.57 6.20 19.27
N ILE A 140 -0.58 6.16 18.38
CA ILE A 140 -0.72 5.72 17.00
C ILE A 140 0.35 4.67 16.68
N ARG A 141 0.00 3.63 15.92
CA ARG A 141 0.93 2.58 15.53
C ARG A 141 0.86 2.33 14.03
N VAL A 142 2.00 2.05 13.43
CA VAL A 142 2.13 1.56 12.07
C VAL A 142 2.37 0.06 12.14
N GLU A 143 1.60 -0.70 11.35
CA GLU A 143 1.72 -2.14 11.27
C GLU A 143 1.78 -2.61 9.80
N ALA A 144 2.56 -3.65 9.55
CA ALA A 144 2.63 -4.34 8.27
C ALA A 144 2.31 -5.83 8.49
N PRO A 145 1.02 -6.21 8.51
CA PRO A 145 0.63 -7.59 8.84
C PRO A 145 1.23 -8.63 7.90
N TYR A 146 1.50 -8.27 6.66
CA TYR A 146 2.03 -9.15 5.64
C TYR A 146 3.56 -9.14 5.51
N ALA A 147 4.27 -8.44 6.40
CA ALA A 147 5.74 -8.27 6.32
C ALA A 147 6.51 -9.59 6.27
N ARG A 148 5.95 -10.69 6.75
CA ARG A 148 6.56 -12.04 6.72
C ARG A 148 5.98 -12.98 5.68
N MET A 149 4.97 -12.53 4.93
CA MET A 149 4.30 -13.31 3.90
C MET A 149 4.96 -13.08 2.54
N SER A 150 5.05 -14.13 1.74
CA SER A 150 5.38 -13.97 0.33
C SER A 150 4.17 -13.39 -0.44
N LYS A 151 4.42 -12.85 -1.63
CA LYS A 151 3.34 -12.37 -2.50
C LYS A 151 2.37 -13.50 -2.89
N ARG A 152 2.85 -14.75 -2.94
CA ARG A 152 2.02 -15.94 -3.16
C ARG A 152 1.09 -16.21 -1.97
N ASP A 153 1.60 -16.09 -0.74
CA ASP A 153 0.77 -16.29 0.45
C ASP A 153 -0.34 -15.25 0.53
N ILE A 154 -0.04 -13.99 0.17
CA ILE A 154 -1.03 -12.91 0.11
C ILE A 154 -2.08 -13.19 -0.98
N ALA A 155 -1.65 -13.65 -2.16
CA ALA A 155 -2.57 -14.04 -3.22
C ALA A 155 -3.49 -15.21 -2.79
N ALA A 156 -2.94 -16.21 -2.12
CA ALA A 156 -3.71 -17.34 -1.59
C ALA A 156 -4.73 -16.89 -0.53
N GLU A 157 -4.32 -16.00 0.39
CA GLU A 157 -5.24 -15.43 1.39
C GLU A 157 -6.40 -14.70 0.70
N GLY A 158 -6.12 -13.85 -0.30
CA GLY A 158 -7.18 -13.15 -1.00
C GLY A 158 -8.09 -14.06 -1.83
N ILE A 159 -7.57 -15.15 -2.41
CA ILE A 159 -8.39 -16.18 -3.09
C ILE A 159 -9.32 -16.85 -2.06
N ASN A 160 -8.82 -17.20 -0.88
CA ASN A 160 -9.61 -17.77 0.19
C ASN A 160 -10.73 -16.83 0.69
N LEU A 161 -10.48 -15.52 0.63
CA LEU A 161 -11.46 -14.48 0.93
C LEU A 161 -12.44 -14.22 -0.23
N GLY A 162 -12.28 -14.89 -1.38
CA GLY A 162 -13.11 -14.70 -2.57
C GLY A 162 -12.85 -13.39 -3.31
N LEU A 163 -11.66 -12.81 -3.19
CA LEU A 163 -11.34 -11.53 -3.81
C LEU A 163 -11.09 -11.66 -5.31
N ASP A 164 -11.65 -10.73 -6.08
CA ASP A 164 -11.41 -10.59 -7.50
C ASP A 164 -10.20 -9.67 -7.76
N TYR A 165 -9.07 -10.25 -8.10
CA TYR A 165 -7.86 -9.51 -8.39
C TYR A 165 -7.87 -8.77 -9.74
N ALA A 166 -8.85 -8.98 -10.62
CA ALA A 166 -9.06 -8.12 -11.78
C ALA A 166 -9.36 -6.66 -11.37
N LYS A 167 -9.82 -6.46 -10.14
CA LYS A 167 -10.07 -5.17 -9.50
C LYS A 167 -8.80 -4.50 -8.91
N THR A 168 -7.60 -4.94 -9.30
CA THR A 168 -6.33 -4.38 -8.82
C THR A 168 -5.39 -4.07 -9.98
N TRP A 169 -4.56 -3.04 -9.81
CA TRP A 169 -3.55 -2.66 -10.78
C TRP A 169 -2.14 -2.87 -10.24
N THR A 170 -1.22 -3.31 -11.09
CA THR A 170 0.15 -3.64 -10.65
C THR A 170 1.22 -3.06 -11.59
N CYS A 171 0.89 -2.83 -12.86
CA CYS A 171 1.88 -2.47 -13.87
C CYS A 171 2.48 -1.08 -13.64
N TYR A 172 3.81 -0.99 -13.54
CA TYR A 172 4.53 0.27 -13.37
C TYR A 172 4.49 1.19 -14.60
N ARG A 173 4.20 0.67 -15.81
CA ARG A 173 4.18 1.46 -17.04
C ARG A 173 2.89 2.26 -17.25
N GLY A 174 1.86 2.04 -16.44
CA GLY A 174 0.62 2.83 -16.44
C GLY A 174 -0.23 2.81 -17.72
N GLY A 175 0.04 1.93 -18.68
CA GLY A 175 -0.70 1.83 -19.95
C GLY A 175 -2.15 1.35 -19.79
N GLU A 176 -2.91 1.26 -20.88
CA GLU A 176 -4.30 0.75 -20.88
C GLU A 176 -4.37 -0.70 -20.38
N ALA A 177 -3.44 -1.54 -20.82
CA ALA A 177 -3.27 -2.91 -20.36
C ALA A 177 -1.94 -3.08 -19.61
N ALA A 178 -1.89 -4.07 -18.70
CA ALA A 178 -0.65 -4.42 -18.02
C ALA A 178 0.39 -4.94 -19.03
N CYS A 179 1.64 -4.46 -18.96
CA CYS A 179 2.67 -4.77 -19.96
C CYS A 179 3.16 -6.23 -19.92
N GLY A 180 2.95 -6.95 -18.79
CA GLY A 180 3.42 -8.32 -18.61
C GLY A 180 4.93 -8.49 -18.37
N GLU A 181 5.74 -7.44 -18.54
CA GLU A 181 7.20 -7.52 -18.61
C GLU A 181 7.92 -6.82 -17.45
N CYS A 182 7.32 -5.78 -16.82
CA CYS A 182 7.94 -5.11 -15.70
C CYS A 182 8.00 -6.03 -14.48
N GLU A 183 8.89 -5.72 -13.54
CA GLU A 183 9.11 -6.55 -12.34
C GLU A 183 7.81 -6.80 -11.55
N SER A 184 6.94 -5.79 -11.47
CA SER A 184 5.68 -5.92 -10.77
C SER A 184 4.69 -6.84 -11.50
N CYS A 185 4.64 -6.80 -12.85
CA CYS A 185 3.84 -7.74 -13.64
C CYS A 185 4.34 -9.18 -13.51
N LYS A 186 5.66 -9.38 -13.56
CA LYS A 186 6.29 -10.71 -13.36
C LYS A 186 6.00 -11.25 -11.96
N ALA A 187 6.17 -10.41 -10.93
CA ALA A 187 5.88 -10.79 -9.55
C ALA A 187 4.40 -11.17 -9.35
N ARG A 188 3.49 -10.41 -9.97
CA ARG A 188 2.05 -10.74 -9.96
C ARG A 188 1.78 -12.09 -10.62
N LYS A 189 2.35 -12.34 -11.81
CA LYS A 189 2.19 -13.62 -12.50
C LYS A 189 2.66 -14.78 -11.65
N LEU A 190 3.84 -14.67 -11.03
CA LEU A 190 4.40 -15.70 -10.14
C LEU A 190 3.55 -15.93 -8.88
N ALA A 191 2.89 -14.90 -8.37
CA ALA A 191 2.01 -15.02 -7.21
C ALA A 191 0.78 -15.92 -7.48
N PHE A 192 0.27 -15.90 -8.71
CA PHE A 192 -0.89 -16.69 -9.15
C PHE A 192 -0.52 -17.96 -9.90
N ASP A 193 0.77 -18.23 -10.18
CA ASP A 193 1.23 -19.46 -10.82
C ASP A 193 1.30 -20.57 -9.75
N ILE A 194 0.13 -21.09 -9.42
CA ILE A 194 -0.01 -22.24 -8.51
C ILE A 194 0.30 -23.48 -9.36
N ARG A 195 1.57 -23.86 -9.44
CA ARG A 195 1.94 -25.22 -9.85
C ARG A 195 1.93 -26.08 -8.59
N ASP A 196 1.04 -27.04 -8.61
CA ASP A 196 0.99 -28.15 -7.63
C ASP A 196 2.34 -28.87 -7.56
#